data_39535e33b4e8501c437d464e11df6f17
#
_entry.id   39535e33b4e8501c437d464e11df6f17
#
_cell.length_a   1.000
_cell.length_b   1.000
_cell.length_c   1.000
_cell.angle_alpha   90.00
_cell.angle_beta   90.00
_cell.angle_gamma   90.00
#
_symmetry.space_group_name_H-M   'P 1'
#
loop_
_entity.id
_entity.type
_entity.pdbx_description
1 polymer ?
#
loop_
_entity_poly.entity_id
_entity_poly.type
_entity_poly.pdbx_seq_one_letter_code
_entity_poly.pdbx_strand_id
1 'polypeptide(L)'
;MLSVFKPVGTTLERIAVDPGSDPPEDAVWIDMVTPTVQEDKIVEKLLGIAVPTREEMQEIEVSSRLYVENGARYMTATLMCQSDTATPKTTPVAFILSGHKLATVRYDDPRPFAIIEHKLARSCPAKVNGELVLMDLLDAVVDRSADILERIGAEVDRVSHSIFEPEEEVEPPSYKDVLKTLGRKGDLTSKVRESLVSIGRLLLFLSNEAEVMKWTKDSRAHLQSMRRDTASLSDHATYLANKITFLLDAMKQVLRTQGPHQCVLHQIVGDVGVPCQCPGISS
;
A
#
# COMPACT_ATOMS: atom_id res chain seq x y z
N MET A 1 -13.36 -15.63 6.14
CA MET A 1 -13.25 -15.58 7.64
C MET A 1 -13.83 -14.28 8.11
N LEU A 2 -14.84 -14.34 8.95
CA LEU A 2 -15.55 -13.19 9.50
C LEU A 2 -15.10 -12.93 10.95
N SER A 3 -14.61 -11.75 11.24
CA SER A 3 -14.27 -11.31 12.60
C SER A 3 -15.04 -10.05 12.94
N VAL A 4 -15.53 -9.94 14.15
CA VAL A 4 -16.20 -8.72 14.63
C VAL A 4 -15.46 -8.18 15.86
N PHE A 5 -15.48 -6.87 15.99
CA PHE A 5 -14.82 -6.17 17.09
C PHE A 5 -15.88 -5.39 17.87
N LYS A 6 -16.01 -5.69 19.14
CA LYS A 6 -16.95 -5.00 20.03
C LYS A 6 -16.22 -4.28 21.16
N PRO A 7 -16.76 -3.17 21.67
CA PRO A 7 -16.19 -2.46 22.81
C PRO A 7 -16.34 -3.30 24.11
N VAL A 8 -15.23 -3.43 24.85
CA VAL A 8 -15.23 -3.98 26.21
C VAL A 8 -14.39 -3.05 27.08
N GLY A 9 -15.07 -2.19 27.85
CA GLY A 9 -14.39 -1.16 28.63
C GLY A 9 -13.65 -0.15 27.72
N THR A 10 -12.32 -0.13 27.80
CA THR A 10 -11.43 0.73 27.00
C THR A 10 -10.65 -0.04 25.94
N THR A 11 -11.15 -1.18 25.50
CA THR A 11 -10.53 -2.03 24.47
C THR A 11 -11.57 -2.52 23.47
N LEU A 12 -11.13 -2.98 22.29
CA LEU A 12 -11.96 -3.77 21.39
C LEU A 12 -11.58 -5.24 21.50
N GLU A 13 -12.59 -6.06 21.76
CA GLU A 13 -12.45 -7.52 21.75
C GLU A 13 -12.77 -8.05 20.35
N ARG A 14 -11.87 -8.85 19.80
CA ARG A 14 -12.08 -9.58 18.55
C ARG A 14 -12.81 -10.89 18.82
N ILE A 15 -13.88 -11.13 18.09
CA ILE A 15 -14.67 -12.36 18.11
C ILE A 15 -14.71 -12.91 16.69
N ALA A 16 -14.25 -14.15 16.51
CA ALA A 16 -14.49 -14.90 15.27
C ALA A 16 -15.95 -15.35 15.24
N VAL A 17 -16.61 -15.12 14.10
CA VAL A 17 -18.02 -15.52 13.92
C VAL A 17 -18.09 -16.84 13.20
N ASP A 18 -18.62 -17.85 13.89
CA ASP A 18 -18.84 -19.16 13.30
C ASP A 18 -20.00 -19.13 12.29
N PRO A 19 -19.94 -19.95 11.22
CA PRO A 19 -21.04 -20.07 10.28
C PRO A 19 -22.35 -20.51 10.98
N GLY A 20 -23.36 -19.65 10.92
CA GLY A 20 -24.68 -19.90 11.54
C GLY A 20 -24.90 -19.23 12.90
N SER A 21 -23.91 -18.50 13.46
CA SER A 21 -24.11 -17.64 14.62
C SER A 21 -24.38 -16.20 14.19
N ASP A 22 -25.30 -15.51 14.87
CA ASP A 22 -25.50 -14.08 14.66
C ASP A 22 -24.39 -13.30 15.38
N PRO A 23 -23.73 -12.33 14.69
CA PRO A 23 -22.70 -11.50 15.33
C PRO A 23 -23.32 -10.57 16.38
N PRO A 24 -22.54 -10.11 17.38
CA PRO A 24 -22.99 -9.17 18.40
C PRO A 24 -23.54 -7.86 17.80
N GLU A 25 -24.69 -7.41 18.26
CA GLU A 25 -25.30 -6.16 17.78
C GLU A 25 -24.47 -4.91 18.14
N ASP A 26 -23.68 -4.98 19.21
CA ASP A 26 -22.79 -3.92 19.68
C ASP A 26 -21.42 -3.88 18.98
N ALA A 27 -21.20 -4.73 17.97
CA ALA A 27 -20.00 -4.69 17.13
C ALA A 27 -19.90 -3.33 16.41
N VAL A 28 -18.72 -2.72 16.46
CA VAL A 28 -18.42 -1.44 15.79
C VAL A 28 -17.59 -1.63 14.53
N TRP A 29 -16.83 -2.72 14.43
CA TRP A 29 -16.05 -3.07 13.26
C TRP A 29 -16.25 -4.55 12.91
N ILE A 30 -16.49 -4.81 11.62
CA ILE A 30 -16.70 -6.14 11.04
C ILE A 30 -15.65 -6.30 9.94
N ASP A 31 -14.68 -7.22 10.13
CA ASP A 31 -13.62 -7.48 9.16
C ASP A 31 -13.84 -8.80 8.44
N MET A 32 -14.01 -8.73 7.13
CA MET A 32 -14.28 -9.85 6.24
C MET A 32 -13.03 -10.14 5.40
N VAL A 33 -12.32 -11.20 5.76
CA VAL A 33 -11.12 -11.65 5.04
C VAL A 33 -11.45 -12.84 4.16
N THR A 34 -11.39 -12.65 2.85
CA THR A 34 -11.78 -13.66 1.86
C THR A 34 -13.14 -14.30 2.25
N PRO A 35 -14.19 -13.48 2.32
CA PRO A 35 -15.48 -13.94 2.82
C PRO A 35 -16.09 -15.02 1.92
N THR A 36 -16.92 -15.86 2.54
CA THR A 36 -17.78 -16.81 1.86
C THR A 36 -19.16 -16.20 1.65
N VAL A 37 -19.94 -16.72 0.69
CA VAL A 37 -21.32 -16.27 0.44
C VAL A 37 -22.20 -16.34 1.69
N GLN A 38 -21.92 -17.24 2.63
CA GLN A 38 -22.65 -17.32 3.90
C GLN A 38 -22.29 -16.18 4.83
N GLU A 39 -20.99 -15.82 4.92
CA GLU A 39 -20.51 -14.69 5.71
C GLU A 39 -21.03 -13.36 5.13
N ASP A 40 -21.08 -13.19 3.79
CA ASP A 40 -21.68 -12.03 3.15
C ASP A 40 -23.15 -11.85 3.61
N LYS A 41 -23.98 -12.90 3.53
CA LYS A 41 -25.39 -12.85 3.94
C LYS A 41 -25.58 -12.51 5.42
N ILE A 42 -24.67 -12.95 6.31
CA ILE A 42 -24.71 -12.59 7.73
C ILE A 42 -24.51 -11.09 7.90
N VAL A 43 -23.53 -10.52 7.21
CA VAL A 43 -23.20 -9.09 7.29
C VAL A 43 -24.26 -8.24 6.61
N GLU A 44 -24.77 -8.66 5.46
CA GLU A 44 -25.89 -8.02 4.76
C GLU A 44 -27.15 -7.92 5.66
N LYS A 45 -27.48 -9.02 6.33
CA LYS A 45 -28.61 -9.05 7.28
C LYS A 45 -28.36 -8.13 8.48
N LEU A 46 -27.12 -8.12 9.03
CA LEU A 46 -26.77 -7.33 10.22
C LEU A 46 -26.79 -5.84 9.94
N LEU A 47 -26.30 -5.41 8.78
CA LEU A 47 -26.10 -3.98 8.45
C LEU A 47 -27.18 -3.43 7.51
N GLY A 48 -28.00 -4.27 6.89
CA GLY A 48 -28.98 -3.86 5.89
C GLY A 48 -28.33 -3.30 4.61
N ILE A 49 -27.17 -3.84 4.23
CA ILE A 49 -26.36 -3.41 3.08
C ILE A 49 -26.09 -4.56 2.14
N ALA A 50 -25.67 -4.28 0.90
CA ALA A 50 -25.05 -5.29 0.04
C ALA A 50 -23.53 -5.35 0.29
N VAL A 51 -22.93 -6.53 0.30
CA VAL A 51 -21.49 -6.69 0.36
C VAL A 51 -20.94 -6.72 -1.06
N PRO A 52 -19.98 -5.82 -1.43
CA PRO A 52 -19.44 -5.79 -2.78
C PRO A 52 -18.66 -7.07 -3.09
N THR A 53 -18.87 -7.59 -4.28
CA THR A 53 -18.16 -8.75 -4.80
C THR A 53 -16.69 -8.42 -5.07
N ARG A 54 -15.85 -9.45 -5.22
CA ARG A 54 -14.45 -9.26 -5.56
C ARG A 54 -14.27 -8.57 -6.91
N GLU A 55 -15.11 -8.87 -7.87
CA GLU A 55 -15.14 -8.30 -9.21
C GLU A 55 -15.50 -6.82 -9.17
N GLU A 56 -16.53 -6.43 -8.45
CA GLU A 56 -16.94 -5.03 -8.26
C GLU A 56 -15.83 -4.20 -7.59
N MET A 57 -15.14 -4.77 -6.59
CA MET A 57 -14.00 -4.10 -5.95
C MET A 57 -12.81 -3.87 -6.89
N GLN A 58 -12.69 -4.61 -7.99
CA GLN A 58 -11.63 -4.47 -9.00
C GLN A 58 -11.97 -3.48 -10.11
N GLU A 59 -13.20 -2.98 -10.18
CA GLU A 59 -13.59 -1.97 -11.16
C GLU A 59 -12.72 -0.72 -11.04
N ILE A 60 -12.43 -0.09 -12.17
CA ILE A 60 -11.52 1.07 -12.26
C ILE A 60 -12.30 2.38 -12.08
N GLU A 61 -13.59 2.39 -12.41
CA GLU A 61 -14.41 3.59 -12.37
C GLU A 61 -14.60 4.11 -10.95
N VAL A 62 -14.40 5.40 -10.76
CA VAL A 62 -14.52 6.05 -9.44
C VAL A 62 -15.95 5.94 -8.90
N SER A 63 -16.96 6.06 -9.76
CA SER A 63 -18.38 5.94 -9.41
C SER A 63 -18.76 4.57 -8.89
N SER A 64 -18.07 3.51 -9.32
CA SER A 64 -18.28 2.15 -8.83
C SER A 64 -17.54 1.88 -7.52
N ARG A 65 -16.60 2.74 -7.15
CA ARG A 65 -15.75 2.58 -5.96
C ARG A 65 -16.13 3.48 -4.79
N LEU A 66 -16.75 4.63 -5.05
CA LEU A 66 -17.06 5.66 -4.07
C LEU A 66 -18.49 6.14 -4.27
N TYR A 67 -19.42 5.60 -3.51
CA TYR A 67 -20.85 5.91 -3.65
C TYR A 67 -21.60 5.78 -2.32
N VAL A 68 -22.82 6.32 -2.30
CA VAL A 68 -23.75 6.17 -1.18
C VAL A 68 -24.95 5.37 -1.65
N GLU A 69 -25.27 4.32 -0.94
CA GLU A 69 -26.45 3.49 -1.21
C GLU A 69 -27.12 3.08 0.09
N ASN A 70 -28.44 3.19 0.16
CA ASN A 70 -29.25 2.85 1.36
C ASN A 70 -28.74 3.47 2.66
N GLY A 71 -28.15 4.67 2.57
CA GLY A 71 -27.59 5.36 3.73
C GLY A 71 -26.18 4.89 4.17
N ALA A 72 -25.66 3.84 3.56
CA ALA A 72 -24.27 3.39 3.75
C ALA A 72 -23.32 4.05 2.74
N ARG A 73 -22.07 4.27 3.14
CA ARG A 73 -20.98 4.82 2.32
C ARG A 73 -20.04 3.69 1.93
N TYR A 74 -19.98 3.43 0.64
CA TYR A 74 -19.10 2.43 0.03
C TYR A 74 -17.85 3.11 -0.47
N MET A 75 -16.71 2.64 0.00
CA MET A 75 -15.41 3.25 -0.30
C MET A 75 -14.39 2.16 -0.58
N THR A 76 -14.09 1.89 -1.85
CA THR A 76 -13.08 0.91 -2.25
C THR A 76 -11.78 1.63 -2.59
N ALA A 77 -10.71 1.28 -1.88
CA ALA A 77 -9.37 1.80 -2.14
C ALA A 77 -8.38 0.67 -2.45
N THR A 78 -7.37 0.99 -3.25
CA THR A 78 -6.25 0.11 -3.54
C THR A 78 -5.17 0.32 -2.50
N LEU A 79 -4.81 -0.71 -1.75
CA LEU A 79 -3.81 -0.66 -0.68
C LEU A 79 -2.55 -1.45 -1.01
N MET A 80 -1.42 -0.98 -0.48
CA MET A 80 -0.16 -1.74 -0.53
C MET A 80 -0.21 -2.98 0.34
N CYS A 81 0.23 -4.10 -0.22
CA CYS A 81 0.39 -5.37 0.48
C CYS A 81 1.78 -5.96 0.19
N GLN A 82 2.36 -6.67 1.16
CA GLN A 82 3.64 -7.36 1.01
C GLN A 82 4.82 -6.45 0.58
N SER A 83 4.83 -5.19 1.00
CA SER A 83 5.86 -4.20 0.63
C SER A 83 7.30 -4.59 1.02
N ASP A 84 7.45 -5.50 1.99
CA ASP A 84 8.73 -5.97 2.52
C ASP A 84 9.21 -7.27 1.86
N THR A 85 8.47 -7.79 0.88
CA THR A 85 8.79 -9.03 0.16
C THR A 85 9.42 -8.77 -1.21
N ALA A 86 9.84 -9.84 -1.87
CA ALA A 86 10.37 -9.76 -3.24
C ALA A 86 9.27 -9.43 -4.28
N THR A 87 8.01 -9.65 -3.94
CA THR A 87 6.85 -9.48 -4.81
C THR A 87 5.79 -8.59 -4.16
N PRO A 88 6.08 -7.28 -4.01
CA PRO A 88 5.09 -6.34 -3.49
C PRO A 88 3.88 -6.27 -4.43
N LYS A 89 2.69 -6.14 -3.88
CA LYS A 89 1.45 -6.03 -4.66
C LYS A 89 0.50 -5.01 -4.08
N THR A 90 -0.47 -4.61 -4.87
CA THR A 90 -1.63 -3.84 -4.45
C THR A 90 -2.86 -4.74 -4.36
N THR A 91 -3.80 -4.41 -3.49
CA THR A 91 -5.04 -5.14 -3.30
C THR A 91 -6.20 -4.16 -3.06
N PRO A 92 -7.38 -4.39 -3.67
CA PRO A 92 -8.55 -3.61 -3.33
C PRO A 92 -9.08 -3.99 -1.95
N VAL A 93 -9.49 -2.98 -1.21
CA VAL A 93 -10.14 -3.11 0.10
C VAL A 93 -11.37 -2.22 0.09
N ALA A 94 -12.54 -2.78 0.40
CA ALA A 94 -13.76 -2.01 0.58
C ALA A 94 -13.96 -1.66 2.05
N PHE A 95 -14.27 -0.40 2.30
CA PHE A 95 -14.68 0.15 3.59
C PHE A 95 -16.15 0.57 3.44
N ILE A 96 -17.03 0.00 4.25
CA ILE A 96 -18.46 0.28 4.20
C ILE A 96 -18.87 0.85 5.54
N LEU A 97 -19.25 2.14 5.57
CA LEU A 97 -19.69 2.81 6.77
C LEU A 97 -21.22 2.88 6.76
N SER A 98 -21.87 2.10 7.64
CA SER A 98 -23.33 2.06 7.82
C SER A 98 -23.67 2.47 9.25
N GLY A 99 -24.31 3.63 9.40
CA GLY A 99 -24.54 4.22 10.73
C GLY A 99 -23.22 4.42 11.47
N HIS A 100 -23.10 3.82 12.65
CA HIS A 100 -21.88 3.86 13.47
C HIS A 100 -21.01 2.60 13.38
N LYS A 101 -21.28 1.74 12.42
CA LYS A 101 -20.54 0.48 12.20
C LYS A 101 -19.72 0.57 10.92
N LEU A 102 -18.51 0.04 11.00
CA LEU A 102 -17.63 -0.15 9.85
C LEU A 102 -17.62 -1.63 9.45
N ALA A 103 -17.84 -1.94 8.18
CA ALA A 103 -17.47 -3.22 7.60
C ALA A 103 -16.28 -3.03 6.65
N THR A 104 -15.33 -3.96 6.70
CA THR A 104 -14.18 -4.01 5.78
C THR A 104 -14.18 -5.34 5.05
N VAL A 105 -13.98 -5.30 3.71
CA VAL A 105 -13.90 -6.49 2.85
C VAL A 105 -12.55 -6.50 2.16
N ARG A 106 -11.80 -7.58 2.32
CA ARG A 106 -10.45 -7.71 1.78
C ARG A 106 -10.12 -9.16 1.41
N TYR A 107 -9.30 -9.33 0.39
CA TYR A 107 -8.84 -10.65 -0.11
C TYR A 107 -7.34 -10.87 0.12
N ASP A 108 -6.70 -9.95 0.78
CA ASP A 108 -5.30 -9.97 1.19
C ASP A 108 -5.16 -9.37 2.60
N ASP A 109 -3.94 -9.37 3.13
CA ASP A 109 -3.66 -8.87 4.47
C ASP A 109 -2.72 -7.63 4.44
N PRO A 110 -3.26 -6.40 4.18
CA PRO A 110 -2.49 -5.18 4.32
C PRO A 110 -2.09 -4.95 5.78
N ARG A 111 -0.81 -4.69 6.02
CA ARG A 111 -0.24 -4.53 7.36
C ARG A 111 -0.96 -3.52 8.28
N PRO A 112 -1.54 -2.42 7.80
CA PRO A 112 -2.31 -1.50 8.63
C PRO A 112 -3.43 -2.15 9.45
N PHE A 113 -4.08 -3.19 8.93
CA PHE A 113 -5.14 -3.91 9.65
C PHE A 113 -4.64 -4.54 10.95
N ALA A 114 -3.54 -5.28 10.88
CA ALA A 114 -2.93 -5.89 12.06
C ALA A 114 -2.45 -4.82 13.07
N ILE A 115 -1.93 -3.68 12.59
CA ILE A 115 -1.49 -2.56 13.45
C ILE A 115 -2.67 -2.01 14.23
N ILE A 116 -3.79 -1.74 13.56
CA ILE A 116 -4.98 -1.17 14.22
C ILE A 116 -5.67 -2.19 15.11
N GLU A 117 -5.76 -3.45 14.70
CA GLU A 117 -6.25 -4.54 15.55
C GLU A 117 -5.48 -4.58 16.88
N HIS A 118 -4.14 -4.58 16.82
CA HIS A 118 -3.30 -4.57 18.02
C HIS A 118 -3.42 -3.28 18.85
N LYS A 119 -3.55 -2.12 18.21
CA LYS A 119 -3.76 -0.83 18.89
C LYS A 119 -5.06 -0.85 19.69
N LEU A 120 -6.17 -1.21 19.05
CA LEU A 120 -7.51 -1.17 19.61
C LEU A 120 -7.74 -2.28 20.66
N ALA A 121 -7.05 -3.42 20.56
CA ALA A 121 -7.05 -4.45 21.58
C ALA A 121 -6.36 -4.02 22.88
N ARG A 122 -5.48 -3.02 22.84
CA ARG A 122 -4.79 -2.49 24.03
C ARG A 122 -5.50 -1.29 24.63
N SER A 123 -5.98 -0.39 23.80
CA SER A 123 -6.64 0.84 24.22
C SER A 123 -7.47 1.42 23.10
N CYS A 124 -8.72 1.73 23.39
CA CYS A 124 -9.60 2.50 22.52
C CYS A 124 -10.34 3.59 23.31
N PRO A 125 -10.82 4.65 22.64
CA PRO A 125 -11.69 5.64 23.28
C PRO A 125 -12.96 5.01 23.86
N ALA A 126 -13.45 5.53 24.97
CA ALA A 126 -14.65 5.02 25.64
C ALA A 126 -15.93 5.02 24.76
N LYS A 127 -15.95 5.85 23.70
CA LYS A 127 -17.04 5.93 22.70
C LYS A 127 -16.50 5.60 21.32
N VAL A 128 -15.81 4.46 21.19
CA VAL A 128 -15.34 3.98 19.89
C VAL A 128 -16.54 3.60 19.00
N ASN A 129 -16.47 3.96 17.73
CA ASN A 129 -17.46 3.64 16.71
C ASN A 129 -16.77 3.35 15.37
N GLY A 130 -17.52 2.93 14.36
CA GLY A 130 -16.97 2.62 13.03
C GLY A 130 -16.24 3.78 12.36
N GLU A 131 -16.67 5.03 12.63
CA GLU A 131 -16.02 6.23 12.09
C GLU A 131 -14.59 6.38 12.61
N LEU A 132 -14.38 6.19 13.93
CA LEU A 132 -13.05 6.25 14.54
C LEU A 132 -12.14 5.12 14.08
N VAL A 133 -12.69 3.91 13.94
CA VAL A 133 -11.94 2.76 13.42
C VAL A 133 -11.52 3.01 11.96
N LEU A 134 -12.43 3.55 11.13
CA LEU A 134 -12.11 3.92 9.74
C LEU A 134 -11.00 4.96 9.69
N MET A 135 -11.08 6.01 10.51
CA MET A 135 -10.04 7.05 10.59
C MET A 135 -8.68 6.45 10.99
N ASP A 136 -8.64 5.64 12.03
CA ASP A 136 -7.43 4.97 12.49
C ASP A 136 -6.82 4.04 11.41
N LEU A 137 -7.66 3.32 10.65
CA LEU A 137 -7.20 2.47 9.54
C LEU A 137 -6.59 3.30 8.41
N LEU A 138 -7.25 4.42 8.04
CA LEU A 138 -6.75 5.30 6.98
C LEU A 138 -5.45 5.99 7.38
N ASP A 139 -5.33 6.45 8.64
CA ASP A 139 -4.06 6.97 9.18
C ASP A 139 -2.94 5.93 9.06
N ALA A 140 -3.18 4.71 9.54
CA ALA A 140 -2.17 3.66 9.46
C ALA A 140 -1.77 3.30 8.01
N VAL A 141 -2.68 3.46 7.03
CA VAL A 141 -2.37 3.28 5.60
C VAL A 141 -1.48 4.41 5.09
N VAL A 142 -1.75 5.66 5.47
CA VAL A 142 -0.94 6.83 5.08
C VAL A 142 0.45 6.73 5.71
N ASP A 143 0.53 6.47 7.02
CA ASP A 143 1.80 6.29 7.74
C ASP A 143 2.64 5.15 7.13
N ARG A 144 2.01 4.02 6.82
CA ARG A 144 2.72 2.91 6.17
C ARG A 144 3.25 3.28 4.79
N SER A 145 2.54 4.09 4.05
CA SER A 145 2.98 4.58 2.74
C SER A 145 4.19 5.51 2.89
N ALA A 146 4.20 6.37 3.91
CA ALA A 146 5.34 7.21 4.26
C ALA A 146 6.59 6.38 4.59
N ASP A 147 6.48 5.39 5.49
CA ASP A 147 7.56 4.47 5.85
C ASP A 147 8.19 3.77 4.63
N ILE A 148 7.34 3.36 3.68
CA ILE A 148 7.80 2.67 2.46
C ILE A 148 8.58 3.66 1.58
N LEU A 149 8.08 4.89 1.38
CA LEU A 149 8.75 5.90 0.56
C LEU A 149 10.07 6.36 1.17
N GLU A 150 10.13 6.54 2.48
CA GLU A 150 11.39 6.87 3.20
C GLU A 150 12.45 5.79 2.98
N ARG A 151 12.06 4.53 3.12
CA ARG A 151 12.96 3.40 2.87
C ARG A 151 13.42 3.33 1.41
N ILE A 152 12.52 3.57 0.44
CA ILE A 152 12.88 3.64 -0.98
C ILE A 152 13.86 4.77 -1.20
N GLY A 153 13.59 5.97 -0.66
CA GLY A 153 14.45 7.14 -0.77
C GLY A 153 15.87 6.85 -0.29
N ALA A 154 16.00 6.32 0.93
CA ALA A 154 17.30 5.98 1.50
C ALA A 154 18.08 4.93 0.67
N GLU A 155 17.39 3.98 0.06
CA GLU A 155 18.04 2.98 -0.79
C GLU A 155 18.44 3.57 -2.16
N VAL A 156 17.61 4.42 -2.76
CA VAL A 156 17.91 5.14 -4.00
C VAL A 156 19.07 6.11 -3.81
N ASP A 157 19.17 6.78 -2.66
CA ASP A 157 20.27 7.66 -2.32
C ASP A 157 21.59 6.90 -2.19
N ARG A 158 21.60 5.74 -1.54
CA ARG A 158 22.78 4.86 -1.47
C ARG A 158 23.23 4.41 -2.85
N VAL A 159 22.31 4.04 -3.73
CA VAL A 159 22.63 3.67 -5.11
C VAL A 159 23.18 4.87 -5.87
N SER A 160 22.60 6.06 -5.70
CA SER A 160 23.09 7.29 -6.32
C SER A 160 24.55 7.57 -5.91
N HIS A 161 24.82 7.46 -4.61
CA HIS A 161 26.19 7.68 -4.09
C HIS A 161 27.20 6.66 -4.66
N SER A 162 26.85 5.38 -4.70
CA SER A 162 27.73 4.35 -5.28
C SER A 162 28.00 4.52 -6.80
N ILE A 163 27.13 5.23 -7.52
CA ILE A 163 27.33 5.50 -8.96
C ILE A 163 28.23 6.72 -9.17
N PHE A 164 28.04 7.81 -8.40
CA PHE A 164 28.68 9.10 -8.67
C PHE A 164 29.90 9.38 -7.77
N GLU A 165 29.96 8.77 -6.62
CA GLU A 165 31.02 8.97 -5.62
C GLU A 165 31.47 7.60 -5.06
N PRO A 166 32.06 6.72 -5.88
CA PRO A 166 32.50 5.40 -5.42
C PRO A 166 33.63 5.58 -4.39
N GLU A 167 33.52 4.91 -3.25
CA GLU A 167 34.59 4.85 -2.26
C GLU A 167 35.77 4.06 -2.82
N GLU A 168 37.00 4.57 -2.72
CA GLU A 168 38.20 3.98 -3.31
C GLU A 168 38.54 2.58 -2.74
N GLU A 169 38.05 2.26 -1.53
CA GLU A 169 38.33 1.00 -0.82
C GLU A 169 37.25 -0.06 -1.00
N VAL A 170 36.09 0.27 -1.63
CA VAL A 170 34.95 -0.63 -1.77
C VAL A 170 34.78 -1.03 -3.23
N GLU A 171 34.78 -2.35 -3.49
CA GLU A 171 34.49 -2.85 -4.83
C GLU A 171 33.12 -2.34 -5.32
N PRO A 172 33.06 -1.65 -6.47
CA PRO A 172 31.79 -1.07 -6.92
C PRO A 172 30.77 -2.17 -7.19
N PRO A 173 29.48 -1.94 -6.85
CA PRO A 173 28.44 -2.93 -7.08
C PRO A 173 28.30 -3.22 -8.58
N SER A 174 28.00 -4.48 -8.91
CA SER A 174 27.76 -4.89 -10.29
C SER A 174 26.64 -4.03 -10.90
N TYR A 175 26.84 -3.55 -12.13
CA TYR A 175 25.80 -2.81 -12.88
C TYR A 175 24.47 -3.57 -12.96
N LYS A 176 24.53 -4.90 -13.06
CA LYS A 176 23.35 -5.77 -13.05
C LYS A 176 22.57 -5.67 -11.73
N ASP A 177 23.25 -5.63 -10.60
CA ASP A 177 22.61 -5.55 -9.29
C ASP A 177 22.02 -4.17 -9.03
N VAL A 178 22.70 -3.12 -9.49
CA VAL A 178 22.18 -1.74 -9.44
C VAL A 178 20.91 -1.62 -10.29
N LEU A 179 20.92 -2.10 -11.54
CA LEU A 179 19.74 -2.11 -12.41
C LEU A 179 18.56 -2.87 -11.80
N LYS A 180 18.83 -4.04 -11.22
CA LYS A 180 17.82 -4.86 -10.55
C LYS A 180 17.23 -4.14 -9.33
N THR A 181 18.08 -3.47 -8.56
CA THR A 181 17.65 -2.70 -7.38
C THR A 181 16.78 -1.52 -7.80
N LEU A 182 17.25 -0.69 -8.74
CA LEU A 182 16.49 0.46 -9.24
C LEU A 182 15.15 0.02 -9.88
N GLY A 183 15.15 -1.06 -10.65
CA GLY A 183 13.93 -1.61 -11.25
C GLY A 183 12.89 -2.03 -10.18
N ARG A 184 13.33 -2.73 -9.13
CA ARG A 184 12.46 -3.11 -8.01
C ARG A 184 11.93 -1.90 -7.23
N LYS A 185 12.78 -0.86 -7.02
CA LYS A 185 12.35 0.36 -6.33
C LYS A 185 11.39 1.17 -7.19
N GLY A 186 11.58 1.19 -8.51
CA GLY A 186 10.64 1.82 -9.45
C GLY A 186 9.26 1.16 -9.42
N ASP A 187 9.20 -0.17 -9.47
CA ASP A 187 7.94 -0.92 -9.36
C ASP A 187 7.24 -0.66 -8.02
N LEU A 188 7.98 -0.73 -6.90
CA LEU A 188 7.41 -0.46 -5.58
C LEU A 188 6.91 0.98 -5.44
N THR A 189 7.68 1.97 -5.96
CA THR A 189 7.28 3.39 -5.95
C THR A 189 5.97 3.60 -6.74
N SER A 190 5.83 2.95 -7.89
CA SER A 190 4.61 3.02 -8.71
C SER A 190 3.40 2.47 -7.98
N LYS A 191 3.54 1.34 -7.30
CA LYS A 191 2.47 0.71 -6.50
C LYS A 191 2.07 1.56 -5.30
N VAL A 192 3.04 2.14 -4.59
CA VAL A 192 2.74 3.08 -3.47
C VAL A 192 2.00 4.30 -3.98
N ARG A 193 2.42 4.87 -5.12
CA ARG A 193 1.74 6.01 -5.73
C ARG A 193 0.31 5.67 -6.15
N GLU A 194 0.07 4.50 -6.73
CA GLU A 194 -1.29 4.00 -7.05
C GLU A 194 -2.16 3.95 -5.79
N SER A 195 -1.63 3.40 -4.70
CA SER A 195 -2.32 3.35 -3.40
C SER A 195 -2.64 4.75 -2.89
N LEU A 196 -1.67 5.67 -2.87
CA LEU A 196 -1.86 7.06 -2.42
C LEU A 196 -2.90 7.81 -3.24
N VAL A 197 -2.92 7.64 -4.56
CA VAL A 197 -3.95 8.23 -5.43
C VAL A 197 -5.33 7.68 -5.11
N SER A 198 -5.44 6.38 -4.87
CA SER A 198 -6.70 5.73 -4.50
C SER A 198 -7.21 6.22 -3.13
N ILE A 199 -6.33 6.28 -2.13
CA ILE A 199 -6.65 6.81 -0.79
C ILE A 199 -7.01 8.30 -0.85
N GLY A 200 -6.31 9.10 -1.64
CA GLY A 200 -6.62 10.52 -1.82
C GLY A 200 -8.04 10.76 -2.36
N ARG A 201 -8.50 9.93 -3.28
CA ARG A 201 -9.88 9.96 -3.79
C ARG A 201 -10.90 9.56 -2.70
N LEU A 202 -10.61 8.50 -1.95
CA LEU A 202 -11.44 8.07 -0.82
C LEU A 202 -11.55 9.16 0.23
N LEU A 203 -10.44 9.77 0.63
CA LEU A 203 -10.41 10.85 1.62
C LEU A 203 -11.17 12.11 1.14
N LEU A 204 -11.14 12.41 -0.16
CA LEU A 204 -11.94 13.49 -0.74
C LEU A 204 -13.44 13.18 -0.64
N PHE A 205 -13.86 11.98 -1.03
CA PHE A 205 -15.24 11.53 -0.90
C PHE A 205 -15.70 11.55 0.54
N LEU A 206 -14.92 10.97 1.47
CA LEU A 206 -15.23 10.91 2.89
C LEU A 206 -15.30 12.31 3.52
N SER A 207 -14.48 13.27 3.07
CA SER A 207 -14.55 14.66 3.55
C SER A 207 -15.89 15.32 3.21
N ASN A 208 -16.44 15.06 2.03
CA ASN A 208 -17.74 15.56 1.63
C ASN A 208 -18.87 14.88 2.44
N GLU A 209 -18.79 13.57 2.61
CA GLU A 209 -19.77 12.81 3.38
C GLU A 209 -19.72 13.12 4.89
N ALA A 210 -18.54 13.44 5.44
CA ALA A 210 -18.39 13.83 6.84
C ALA A 210 -19.16 15.13 7.19
N GLU A 211 -19.38 16.03 6.22
CA GLU A 211 -20.25 17.19 6.39
C GLU A 211 -21.72 16.78 6.44
N VAL A 212 -22.15 15.90 5.56
CA VAL A 212 -23.53 15.37 5.51
C VAL A 212 -23.85 14.58 6.79
N MET A 213 -22.90 13.77 7.26
CA MET A 213 -23.02 12.98 8.49
C MET A 213 -22.82 13.81 9.76
N LYS A 214 -22.51 15.09 9.64
CA LYS A 214 -22.27 16.02 10.77
C LYS A 214 -21.18 15.55 11.72
N TRP A 215 -20.10 15.02 11.19
CA TRP A 215 -18.92 14.65 11.98
C TRP A 215 -18.39 15.85 12.77
N THR A 216 -17.70 15.57 13.87
CA THR A 216 -17.13 16.62 14.72
C THR A 216 -16.15 17.50 13.94
N LYS A 217 -15.94 18.73 14.42
CA LYS A 217 -14.98 19.64 13.82
C LYS A 217 -13.56 19.03 13.81
N ASP A 218 -13.22 18.32 14.88
CA ASP A 218 -11.90 17.70 15.04
C ASP A 218 -11.71 16.54 14.06
N SER A 219 -12.71 15.66 13.88
CA SER A 219 -12.67 14.59 12.88
C SER A 219 -12.52 15.13 11.46
N ARG A 220 -13.25 16.21 11.12
CA ARG A 220 -13.14 16.86 9.80
C ARG A 220 -11.78 17.53 9.60
N ALA A 221 -11.22 18.16 10.64
CA ALA A 221 -9.88 18.74 10.58
C ALA A 221 -8.81 17.65 10.39
N HIS A 222 -8.98 16.52 11.03
CA HIS A 222 -8.09 15.36 10.89
C HIS A 222 -8.13 14.77 9.46
N LEU A 223 -9.32 14.57 8.87
CA LEU A 223 -9.48 14.19 7.46
C LEU A 223 -8.75 15.17 6.51
N GLN A 224 -8.83 16.45 6.78
CA GLN A 224 -8.14 17.47 6.00
C GLN A 224 -6.62 17.36 6.12
N SER A 225 -6.09 16.99 7.30
CA SER A 225 -4.67 16.73 7.49
C SER A 225 -4.23 15.52 6.68
N MET A 226 -4.91 14.36 6.84
CA MET A 226 -4.62 13.15 6.07
C MET A 226 -4.63 13.39 4.55
N ARG A 227 -5.55 14.23 4.05
CA ARG A 227 -5.59 14.59 2.62
C ARG A 227 -4.33 15.33 2.18
N ARG A 228 -3.85 16.30 2.98
CA ARG A 228 -2.61 17.04 2.68
C ARG A 228 -1.40 16.13 2.71
N ASP A 229 -1.33 15.26 3.71
CA ASP A 229 -0.24 14.31 3.87
C ASP A 229 -0.20 13.31 2.71
N THR A 230 -1.36 12.77 2.33
CA THR A 230 -1.49 11.88 1.16
C THR A 230 -1.07 12.56 -0.14
N ALA A 231 -1.43 13.83 -0.35
CA ALA A 231 -1.00 14.60 -1.53
C ALA A 231 0.52 14.81 -1.53
N SER A 232 1.09 15.24 -0.40
CA SER A 232 2.54 15.43 -0.25
C SER A 232 3.33 14.13 -0.48
N LEU A 233 2.84 13.00 0.03
CA LEU A 233 3.44 11.68 -0.21
C LEU A 233 3.35 11.25 -1.67
N SER A 234 2.25 11.56 -2.36
CA SER A 234 2.09 11.29 -3.81
C SER A 234 3.09 12.10 -4.65
N ASP A 235 3.33 13.36 -4.27
CA ASP A 235 4.35 14.21 -4.92
C ASP A 235 5.76 13.67 -4.65
N HIS A 236 6.03 13.24 -3.41
CA HIS A 236 7.29 12.61 -3.05
C HIS A 236 7.53 11.29 -3.81
N ALA A 237 6.50 10.45 -3.98
CA ALA A 237 6.58 9.24 -4.80
C ALA A 237 6.92 9.59 -6.28
N THR A 238 6.35 10.67 -6.81
CA THR A 238 6.66 11.17 -8.15
C THR A 238 8.11 11.62 -8.26
N TYR A 239 8.61 12.36 -7.26
CA TYR A 239 10.02 12.74 -7.18
C TYR A 239 10.96 11.52 -7.19
N LEU A 240 10.68 10.51 -6.37
CA LEU A 240 11.48 9.28 -6.32
C LEU A 240 11.46 8.52 -7.65
N ALA A 241 10.30 8.43 -8.32
CA ALA A 241 10.19 7.81 -9.64
C ALA A 241 11.07 8.53 -10.68
N ASN A 242 11.07 9.86 -10.70
CA ASN A 242 11.90 10.67 -11.57
C ASN A 242 13.40 10.48 -11.26
N LYS A 243 13.78 10.45 -9.98
CA LYS A 243 15.16 10.20 -9.55
C LYS A 243 15.64 8.81 -9.99
N ILE A 244 14.83 7.77 -9.85
CA ILE A 244 15.13 6.42 -10.32
C ILE A 244 15.34 6.41 -11.83
N THR A 245 14.47 7.08 -12.60
CA THR A 245 14.61 7.19 -14.06
C THR A 245 15.91 7.88 -14.45
N PHE A 246 16.24 9.00 -13.78
CA PHE A 246 17.51 9.71 -14.00
C PHE A 246 18.73 8.79 -13.73
N LEU A 247 18.74 8.04 -12.65
CA LEU A 247 19.84 7.12 -12.33
C LEU A 247 19.97 6.00 -13.38
N LEU A 248 18.85 5.46 -13.87
CA LEU A 248 18.85 4.46 -14.95
C LEU A 248 19.43 5.02 -16.25
N ASP A 249 19.11 6.27 -16.58
CA ASP A 249 19.62 6.93 -17.80
C ASP A 249 21.11 7.30 -17.66
N ALA A 250 21.55 7.77 -16.50
CA ALA A 250 22.95 8.01 -16.19
C ALA A 250 23.78 6.73 -16.33
N MET A 251 23.29 5.61 -15.81
CA MET A 251 23.96 4.30 -15.95
C MET A 251 24.09 3.85 -17.41
N LYS A 252 23.01 4.02 -18.22
CA LYS A 252 23.10 3.71 -19.67
C LYS A 252 24.18 4.52 -20.35
N GLN A 253 24.37 5.77 -19.95
CA GLN A 253 25.37 6.66 -20.53
C GLN A 253 26.79 6.25 -20.14
N VAL A 254 27.02 5.89 -18.88
CA VAL A 254 28.30 5.36 -18.39
C VAL A 254 28.68 4.08 -19.16
N LEU A 255 27.74 3.14 -19.34
CA LEU A 255 27.97 1.91 -20.12
C LEU A 255 28.31 2.17 -21.59
N ARG A 256 27.78 3.23 -22.19
CA ARG A 256 28.09 3.63 -23.59
C ARG A 256 29.47 4.27 -23.72
N THR A 257 29.92 5.03 -22.71
CA THR A 257 31.21 5.73 -22.74
C THR A 257 32.39 4.84 -22.36
N GLN A 258 32.16 3.78 -21.60
CA GLN A 258 33.15 2.74 -21.30
C GLN A 258 33.34 1.75 -22.46
N GLY A 259 33.10 2.18 -23.71
CA GLY A 259 33.21 1.43 -24.95
C GLY A 259 34.55 0.74 -25.17
N PRO A 260 34.85 0.02 -26.26
CA PRO A 260 35.40 -1.30 -26.43
C PRO A 260 36.86 -1.54 -26.00
N HIS A 261 37.44 -0.79 -25.08
CA HIS A 261 38.82 -0.93 -24.62
C HIS A 261 39.01 -1.70 -23.31
N GLN A 262 37.97 -2.14 -22.65
CA GLN A 262 38.11 -3.13 -21.57
C GLN A 262 37.14 -4.28 -21.81
N CYS A 263 37.71 -5.49 -21.90
CA CYS A 263 37.01 -6.77 -22.04
C CYS A 263 36.03 -7.03 -20.88
N VAL A 264 34.96 -6.24 -20.77
CA VAL A 264 33.84 -6.45 -19.85
C VAL A 264 32.92 -7.60 -20.33
N LEU A 265 33.18 -8.15 -21.52
CA LEU A 265 32.52 -9.36 -22.03
C LEU A 265 32.82 -10.62 -21.19
N HIS A 266 33.84 -10.62 -20.33
CA HIS A 266 34.15 -11.76 -19.47
C HIS A 266 33.22 -11.93 -18.26
N GLN A 267 32.47 -10.91 -17.86
CA GLN A 267 31.53 -11.02 -16.74
C GLN A 267 30.07 -11.30 -17.17
N ILE A 268 29.73 -11.09 -18.42
CA ILE A 268 28.36 -11.37 -18.91
C ILE A 268 28.25 -12.78 -19.51
N VAL A 269 29.36 -13.39 -19.89
CA VAL A 269 29.43 -14.75 -20.52
C VAL A 269 30.44 -15.63 -19.75
N GLY A 270 30.34 -15.64 -18.45
CA GLY A 270 31.08 -16.59 -17.63
C GLY A 270 30.33 -17.92 -17.57
N ASP A 271 30.33 -18.69 -18.67
CA ASP A 271 30.21 -20.15 -18.66
C ASP A 271 30.18 -20.74 -20.08
N VAL A 272 31.06 -20.30 -20.98
CA VAL A 272 31.41 -21.11 -22.16
C VAL A 272 32.91 -20.97 -22.40
N GLY A 273 33.63 -21.99 -22.00
CA GLY A 273 35.07 -22.07 -22.19
C GLY A 273 35.46 -22.11 -23.69
N VAL A 274 35.99 -20.99 -24.19
CA VAL A 274 36.74 -20.96 -25.46
C VAL A 274 38.00 -20.10 -25.22
N PRO A 275 39.20 -20.62 -25.42
CA PRO A 275 40.44 -19.84 -25.24
C PRO A 275 40.61 -18.81 -26.35
N CYS A 276 40.79 -17.55 -25.98
CA CYS A 276 41.17 -16.47 -26.88
C CYS A 276 42.59 -16.72 -27.41
N GLN A 277 42.73 -17.01 -28.70
CA GLN A 277 44.00 -16.89 -29.41
C GLN A 277 44.17 -15.45 -29.89
N CYS A 278 45.19 -14.77 -29.41
CA CYS A 278 45.65 -13.50 -29.97
C CYS A 278 46.36 -13.74 -31.30
N PRO A 279 46.05 -13.08 -32.43
CA PRO A 279 46.86 -13.10 -33.61
C PRO A 279 48.12 -12.28 -33.39
N GLY A 280 49.28 -12.95 -33.51
CA GLY A 280 50.61 -12.35 -33.39
C GLY A 280 50.87 -11.35 -34.51
N ILE A 281 51.48 -10.24 -34.14
CA ILE A 281 52.11 -9.28 -35.03
C ILE A 281 53.51 -9.88 -35.30
N SER A 282 53.76 -10.32 -36.54
CA SER A 282 55.12 -10.60 -37.04
C SER A 282 55.58 -9.44 -37.89
N SER A 283 56.76 -9.00 -37.54
CA SER A 283 57.64 -8.00 -38.20
C SER A 283 57.70 -8.07 -39.71
#